data_6b698ae462036aa536431c6c306e38c3
#
_entry.id   6b698ae462036aa536431c6c306e38c3
#
_cell.length_a   1.000
_cell.length_b   1.000
_cell.length_c   1.000
_cell.angle_alpha   90.00
_cell.angle_beta   90.00
_cell.angle_gamma   90.00
#
_symmetry.space_group_name_H-M   'P 1'
#
loop_
_entity.id
_entity.type
_entity.pdbx_description
1 polymer ?
#
loop_
_entity_poly.entity_id
_entity_poly.type
_entity_poly.pdbx_seq_one_letter_code
_entity_poly.pdbx_strand_id
1 'polypeptide(L)'
;MRCVVVQRHGASVCPRHVIPPRDGRVRCCLRPDDSPRRPPVGVNCHLAGAAIGGVPGGADACRYAQRVDWEIEAYRCSVAGLSPDTVRAYACDIERFVEWAGRGGAVGPAAVDGMTLRRYLAFLATRRYAKATISRTAASLRSYFGWCARRGVVAQDPSLRLSAPSPDSRLPRVLGHAELERLLESPSVPTVDGSAGTAGSDDVAGGGTTGPLARDVRDDAVLELLYGSGMRVAELCGLDVDDLQLDKGVVTVTGKGSKQRQVLVHDTCVTALHAWLAGSRTSMAAATSPSGALFYNGRGKRLGSRDVRRIVDRRSPVPTHPHALRHTFATHLLDGGADLRVVQELLGHASLQTTQVYTHVSKERLRSVYSGTHPRA
;
A
#
# COMPACT_ATOMS: atom_id res chain seq x y z
N MET A 1 23.01 17.69 26.07
CA MET A 1 22.29 18.89 26.52
C MET A 1 20.99 18.47 27.15
N ARG A 2 20.79 18.78 28.44
CA ARG A 2 19.60 18.44 29.20
C ARG A 2 18.54 19.51 28.96
N CYS A 3 17.34 19.11 28.50
CA CYS A 3 16.17 19.99 28.57
C CYS A 3 15.60 19.92 30.00
N VAL A 4 15.67 21.03 30.69
CA VAL A 4 15.02 21.22 32.00
C VAL A 4 13.67 21.86 31.72
N VAL A 5 12.59 21.12 31.97
CA VAL A 5 11.22 21.67 32.02
C VAL A 5 10.93 21.98 33.48
N VAL A 6 10.79 23.24 33.82
CA VAL A 6 10.35 23.69 35.14
C VAL A 6 8.82 23.60 35.19
N GLN A 7 8.30 22.62 35.90
CA GLN A 7 6.89 22.59 36.35
C GLN A 7 6.80 23.12 37.75
N ARG A 8 5.94 24.09 37.95
CA ARG A 8 5.42 24.42 39.29
C ARG A 8 4.21 23.51 39.59
N HIS A 9 4.33 22.84 40.74
CA HIS A 9 3.34 22.02 41.49
C HIS A 9 3.15 20.57 41.03
N GLY A 10 3.86 19.71 41.70
CA GLY A 10 3.43 18.42 42.26
C GLY A 10 3.02 17.33 41.27
N ALA A 11 3.97 16.54 40.76
CA ALA A 11 3.85 15.09 40.60
C ALA A 11 5.10 14.52 39.90
N SER A 12 5.63 13.50 40.52
CA SER A 12 6.51 12.41 40.09
C SER A 12 7.29 12.51 38.78
N VAL A 13 8.61 12.59 38.90
CA VAL A 13 9.61 12.53 37.81
C VAL A 13 9.87 11.08 37.41
N CYS A 14 9.73 10.75 36.13
CA CYS A 14 10.22 9.51 35.54
C CYS A 14 11.35 9.81 34.55
N PRO A 15 12.59 9.33 34.74
CA PRO A 15 13.68 9.58 33.79
C PRO A 15 13.58 8.59 32.62
N ARG A 16 13.48 9.10 31.42
CA ARG A 16 13.65 8.29 30.19
C ARG A 16 14.91 8.72 29.45
N HIS A 17 15.80 7.77 29.27
CA HIS A 17 16.92 7.86 28.33
C HIS A 17 16.39 7.91 26.90
N VAL A 18 16.70 9.00 26.20
CA VAL A 18 16.46 9.12 24.75
C VAL A 18 17.77 8.85 24.05
N ILE A 19 17.86 7.74 23.34
CA ILE A 19 18.95 7.43 22.42
C ILE A 19 18.53 8.02 21.05
N PRO A 20 19.30 8.92 20.43
CA PRO A 20 18.95 9.48 19.12
C PRO A 20 19.14 8.40 18.04
N PRO A 21 18.16 8.23 17.12
CA PRO A 21 18.31 7.33 15.99
C PRO A 21 19.34 7.88 14.99
N ARG A 22 20.15 6.99 14.43
CA ARG A 22 21.24 7.30 13.49
C ARG A 22 20.78 7.72 12.08
N ASP A 23 19.46 7.80 11.84
CA ASP A 23 18.86 8.01 10.51
C ASP A 23 18.07 9.33 10.34
N GLY A 24 18.23 10.28 11.24
CA GLY A 24 17.65 11.63 11.10
C GLY A 24 16.11 11.72 11.01
N ARG A 25 15.38 10.67 11.41
CA ARG A 25 13.91 10.68 11.37
C ARG A 25 13.30 11.01 12.72
N VAL A 26 12.61 12.12 12.80
CA VAL A 26 11.82 12.50 13.98
C VAL A 26 10.53 11.66 14.00
N ARG A 27 10.37 10.82 15.03
CA ARG A 27 9.11 10.12 15.31
C ARG A 27 8.24 11.01 16.20
N CYS A 28 7.08 11.39 15.70
CA CYS A 28 6.04 12.06 16.50
C CYS A 28 5.27 10.98 17.29
N CYS A 29 5.47 10.93 18.62
CA CYS A 29 4.73 10.03 19.52
C CYS A 29 3.47 10.75 20.01
N LEU A 30 2.34 10.53 19.33
CA LEU A 30 1.02 10.84 19.88
C LEU A 30 0.32 9.54 20.28
N ARG A 31 -0.21 9.49 21.50
CA ARG A 31 -1.06 8.39 21.99
C ARG A 31 -2.49 8.53 21.48
N PRO A 32 -3.24 7.43 21.28
CA PRO A 32 -4.58 7.45 20.67
C PRO A 32 -5.73 7.92 21.59
N ASP A 33 -5.49 8.47 22.77
CA ASP A 33 -6.55 8.64 23.80
C ASP A 33 -6.81 10.09 24.25
N ASP A 34 -6.44 11.10 23.45
CA ASP A 34 -6.79 12.48 23.76
C ASP A 34 -7.94 12.98 22.89
N SER A 35 -9.15 12.98 23.45
CA SER A 35 -10.31 13.73 22.94
C SER A 35 -9.97 15.23 22.81
N PRO A 36 -10.48 15.93 21.78
CA PRO A 36 -10.05 17.29 21.48
C PRO A 36 -10.56 18.28 22.51
N ARG A 37 -9.77 18.62 23.51
CA ARG A 37 -9.92 19.87 24.25
C ARG A 37 -9.22 20.98 23.46
N ARG A 38 -9.93 22.10 23.28
CA ARG A 38 -9.44 23.31 22.59
C ARG A 38 -8.03 23.66 23.05
N PRO A 39 -7.08 23.92 22.16
CA PRO A 39 -5.76 24.43 22.55
C PRO A 39 -5.89 25.88 23.05
N PRO A 40 -5.10 26.27 24.04
CA PRO A 40 -5.00 27.67 24.45
C PRO A 40 -4.35 28.50 23.35
N VAL A 41 -4.92 29.67 23.14
CA VAL A 41 -4.43 30.70 22.21
C VAL A 41 -3.06 31.17 22.70
N GLY A 42 -2.05 31.12 21.84
CA GLY A 42 -0.78 31.83 22.01
C GLY A 42 0.37 30.97 22.53
N VAL A 43 1.05 30.23 21.66
CA VAL A 43 2.44 29.86 21.83
C VAL A 43 3.21 30.28 20.59
N ASN A 44 3.86 31.41 20.66
CA ASN A 44 4.90 31.83 19.72
C ASN A 44 6.12 30.92 19.89
N CYS A 45 6.38 30.01 18.98
CA CYS A 45 7.66 29.32 18.88
C CYS A 45 8.65 30.26 18.17
N HIS A 46 9.40 31.05 18.96
CA HIS A 46 10.65 31.65 18.49
C HIS A 46 11.68 30.53 18.30
N LEU A 47 12.00 30.24 17.05
CA LEU A 47 13.15 29.41 16.70
C LEU A 47 14.43 30.19 17.02
N ALA A 48 15.09 29.81 18.12
CA ALA A 48 16.46 30.21 18.40
C ALA A 48 17.39 29.52 17.39
N GLY A 49 18.17 30.30 16.66
CA GLY A 49 19.12 29.83 15.65
C GLY A 49 20.17 28.92 16.25
N ALA A 50 20.22 27.68 15.77
CA ALA A 50 21.39 26.82 15.86
C ALA A 50 21.95 26.68 14.43
N ALA A 51 23.11 27.26 14.20
CA ALA A 51 23.86 27.11 12.97
C ALA A 51 24.28 25.65 12.81
N ILE A 52 23.69 24.96 11.86
CA ILE A 52 24.14 23.65 11.38
C ILE A 52 24.70 23.89 9.98
N GLY A 53 25.98 23.61 9.81
CA GLY A 53 26.69 23.79 8.56
C GLY A 53 26.15 22.93 7.44
N GLY A 54 26.13 23.49 6.23
CA GLY A 54 25.74 22.86 4.97
C GLY A 54 24.47 23.47 4.40
N VAL A 55 24.56 24.66 3.78
CA VAL A 55 23.48 25.25 2.98
C VAL A 55 23.37 24.42 1.71
N PRO A 56 22.24 23.74 1.46
CA PRO A 56 22.02 23.08 0.18
C PRO A 56 22.02 24.12 -0.94
N GLY A 57 22.66 23.81 -2.07
CA GLY A 57 22.78 24.72 -3.22
C GLY A 57 21.42 25.25 -3.67
N GLY A 58 21.38 26.47 -4.21
CA GLY A 58 20.22 27.36 -4.42
C GLY A 58 18.87 26.72 -4.84
N ALA A 59 18.86 25.64 -5.62
CA ALA A 59 17.62 24.95 -6.03
C ALA A 59 16.99 24.12 -4.90
N ASP A 60 17.79 23.54 -4.02
CA ASP A 60 17.28 22.73 -2.88
C ASP A 60 16.86 23.59 -1.72
N ALA A 61 17.48 24.73 -1.52
CA ALA A 61 17.08 25.74 -0.52
C ALA A 61 15.71 26.36 -0.91
N CYS A 62 15.50 26.64 -2.19
CA CYS A 62 14.20 27.15 -2.68
C CYS A 62 13.08 26.10 -2.52
N ARG A 63 13.34 24.85 -2.79
CA ARG A 63 12.39 23.74 -2.55
C ARG A 63 12.08 23.53 -1.07
N TYR A 64 13.07 23.71 -0.21
CA TYR A 64 12.89 23.59 1.24
C TYR A 64 12.03 24.73 1.78
N ALA A 65 12.31 25.98 1.39
CA ALA A 65 11.50 27.15 1.77
C ALA A 65 10.04 27.00 1.29
N GLN A 66 9.80 26.59 0.03
CA GLN A 66 8.44 26.33 -0.48
C GLN A 66 7.69 25.23 0.31
N ARG A 67 8.39 24.22 0.83
CA ARG A 67 7.77 23.17 1.66
C ARG A 67 7.30 23.71 3.00
N VAL A 68 7.98 24.67 3.58
CA VAL A 68 7.62 25.29 4.87
C VAL A 68 6.35 26.13 4.69
N ASP A 69 6.27 26.95 3.63
CA ASP A 69 5.12 27.83 3.35
C ASP A 69 3.82 27.03 3.08
N TRP A 70 3.94 25.80 2.56
CA TRP A 70 2.80 24.92 2.27
C TRP A 70 2.45 23.94 3.39
N GLU A 71 3.13 23.98 4.53
CA GLU A 71 2.88 23.12 5.70
C GLU A 71 2.73 21.61 5.37
N ILE A 72 3.43 21.10 4.35
CA ILE A 72 3.25 19.75 3.83
C ILE A 72 3.50 18.70 4.91
N GLU A 73 4.51 18.87 5.76
CA GLU A 73 4.81 17.91 6.84
C GLU A 73 3.71 17.89 7.90
N ALA A 74 3.15 19.05 8.25
CA ALA A 74 2.01 19.14 9.17
C ALA A 74 0.76 18.45 8.57
N TYR A 75 0.53 18.61 7.26
CA TYR A 75 -0.52 17.88 6.55
C TYR A 75 -0.27 16.36 6.57
N ARG A 76 0.95 15.89 6.30
CA ARG A 76 1.30 14.45 6.37
C ARG A 76 1.00 13.87 7.75
N CYS A 77 1.34 14.58 8.81
CA CYS A 77 0.99 14.18 10.17
C CYS A 77 -0.54 14.09 10.38
N SER A 78 -1.30 15.04 9.81
CA SER A 78 -2.77 15.05 9.96
C SER A 78 -3.48 13.88 9.29
N VAL A 79 -2.87 13.31 8.26
CA VAL A 79 -3.40 12.15 7.51
C VAL A 79 -2.70 10.83 7.87
N ALA A 80 -1.90 10.80 8.94
CA ALA A 80 -1.14 9.61 9.38
C ALA A 80 -2.05 8.42 9.76
N GLY A 81 -3.33 8.64 10.04
CA GLY A 81 -4.33 7.58 10.26
C GLY A 81 -4.75 6.84 8.99
N LEU A 82 -4.38 7.33 7.80
CA LEU A 82 -4.58 6.62 6.53
C LEU A 82 -3.49 5.57 6.33
N SER A 83 -3.67 4.69 5.31
CA SER A 83 -2.63 3.73 4.98
C SER A 83 -1.32 4.44 4.57
N PRO A 84 -0.14 3.87 4.90
CA PRO A 84 1.16 4.48 4.54
C PRO A 84 1.29 4.81 3.05
N ASP A 85 0.73 3.96 2.18
CA ASP A 85 0.75 4.18 0.73
C ASP A 85 -0.17 5.33 0.31
N THR A 86 -1.32 5.50 0.98
CA THR A 86 -2.22 6.65 0.75
C THR A 86 -1.55 7.94 1.20
N VAL A 87 -0.94 7.96 2.38
CA VAL A 87 -0.20 9.13 2.89
C VAL A 87 0.91 9.52 1.92
N ARG A 88 1.69 8.54 1.47
CA ARG A 88 2.78 8.76 0.48
C ARG A 88 2.24 9.29 -0.84
N ALA A 89 1.16 8.70 -1.37
CA ALA A 89 0.55 9.12 -2.62
C ALA A 89 0.02 10.55 -2.53
N TYR A 90 -0.68 10.89 -1.45
CA TYR A 90 -1.24 12.23 -1.23
C TYR A 90 -0.13 13.26 -1.09
N ALA A 91 0.89 12.99 -0.27
CA ALA A 91 2.02 13.90 -0.12
C ALA A 91 2.73 14.16 -1.45
N CYS A 92 2.99 13.11 -2.23
CA CYS A 92 3.62 13.24 -3.54
C CYS A 92 2.77 14.02 -4.55
N ASP A 93 1.43 13.86 -4.51
CA ASP A 93 0.52 14.64 -5.36
C ASP A 93 0.53 16.12 -4.97
N ILE A 94 0.54 16.45 -3.67
CA ILE A 94 0.63 17.82 -3.18
C ILE A 94 1.99 18.44 -3.51
N GLU A 95 3.09 17.72 -3.31
CA GLU A 95 4.43 18.20 -3.68
C GLU A 95 4.53 18.58 -5.16
N ARG A 96 3.97 17.75 -6.06
CA ARG A 96 3.92 18.05 -7.50
C ARG A 96 3.05 19.27 -7.81
N PHE A 97 1.93 19.41 -7.10
CA PHE A 97 1.08 20.59 -7.24
C PHE A 97 1.81 21.84 -6.81
N VAL A 98 2.46 21.83 -5.65
CA VAL A 98 3.26 22.95 -5.10
C VAL A 98 4.34 23.38 -6.08
N GLU A 99 5.09 22.42 -6.64
CA GLU A 99 6.10 22.70 -7.65
C GLU A 99 5.52 23.37 -8.91
N TRP A 100 4.35 22.91 -9.35
CA TRP A 100 3.67 23.50 -10.50
C TRP A 100 3.10 24.88 -10.19
N ALA A 101 2.45 25.05 -9.05
CA ALA A 101 1.86 26.31 -8.60
C ALA A 101 2.92 27.39 -8.34
N GLY A 102 4.07 26.99 -7.77
CA GLY A 102 5.22 27.88 -7.55
C GLY A 102 5.79 28.43 -8.86
N ARG A 103 5.81 27.64 -9.93
CA ARG A 103 6.17 28.15 -11.27
C ARG A 103 5.16 29.18 -11.81
N GLY A 104 3.92 29.14 -11.35
CA GLY A 104 2.88 30.12 -11.62
C GLY A 104 2.85 31.31 -10.64
N GLY A 105 3.84 31.42 -9.72
CA GLY A 105 3.96 32.52 -8.77
C GLY A 105 3.19 32.33 -7.46
N ALA A 106 2.56 31.18 -7.22
CA ALA A 106 1.88 30.92 -5.95
C ALA A 106 2.91 30.60 -4.84
N VAL A 107 3.00 31.45 -3.83
CA VAL A 107 3.96 31.35 -2.73
C VAL A 107 3.45 30.42 -1.62
N GLY A 108 2.11 30.23 -1.50
CA GLY A 108 1.51 29.40 -0.45
C GLY A 108 0.05 29.05 -0.77
N PRO A 109 -0.62 28.25 0.09
CA PRO A 109 -1.98 27.78 -0.18
C PRO A 109 -3.02 28.91 -0.25
N ALA A 110 -2.79 30.03 0.44
CA ALA A 110 -3.69 31.19 0.41
C ALA A 110 -3.72 31.90 -0.97
N ALA A 111 -2.68 31.72 -1.80
CA ALA A 111 -2.63 32.28 -3.16
C ALA A 111 -3.34 31.39 -4.21
N VAL A 112 -3.92 30.25 -3.80
CA VAL A 112 -4.56 29.29 -4.70
C VAL A 112 -6.07 29.48 -4.69
N ASP A 113 -6.63 29.68 -5.87
CA ASP A 113 -8.07 29.70 -6.11
C ASP A 113 -8.57 28.44 -6.83
N GLY A 114 -9.88 28.28 -6.96
CA GLY A 114 -10.49 27.14 -7.65
C GLY A 114 -10.14 27.09 -9.15
N MET A 115 -9.77 28.23 -9.77
CA MET A 115 -9.33 28.27 -11.17
C MET A 115 -7.94 27.66 -11.30
N THR A 116 -7.03 27.97 -10.40
CA THR A 116 -5.68 27.41 -10.34
C THR A 116 -5.73 25.87 -10.22
N LEU A 117 -6.60 25.34 -9.36
CA LEU A 117 -6.79 23.89 -9.23
C LEU A 117 -7.31 23.26 -10.52
N ARG A 118 -8.29 23.87 -11.18
CA ARG A 118 -8.81 23.39 -12.48
C ARG A 118 -7.74 23.43 -13.55
N ARG A 119 -6.93 24.51 -13.63
CA ARG A 119 -5.80 24.62 -14.56
C ARG A 119 -4.77 23.52 -14.32
N TYR A 120 -4.50 23.16 -13.07
CA TYR A 120 -3.59 22.06 -12.77
C TYR A 120 -4.11 20.71 -13.24
N LEU A 121 -5.39 20.38 -13.00
CA LEU A 121 -5.97 19.14 -13.51
C LEU A 121 -6.00 19.12 -15.05
N ALA A 122 -6.28 20.24 -15.70
CA ALA A 122 -6.20 20.36 -17.17
C ALA A 122 -4.76 20.16 -17.66
N PHE A 123 -3.75 20.72 -16.96
CA PHE A 123 -2.34 20.47 -17.26
C PHE A 123 -1.99 18.97 -17.17
N LEU A 124 -2.46 18.26 -16.15
CA LEU A 124 -2.24 16.80 -16.04
C LEU A 124 -2.90 16.06 -17.22
N ALA A 125 -4.11 16.48 -17.63
CA ALA A 125 -4.79 15.88 -18.78
C ALA A 125 -4.02 16.14 -20.11
N THR A 126 -3.50 17.35 -20.32
CA THR A 126 -2.65 17.68 -21.48
C THR A 126 -1.37 16.87 -21.50
N ARG A 127 -0.81 16.55 -20.33
CA ARG A 127 0.35 15.65 -20.17
C ARG A 127 -0.01 14.17 -20.27
N ARG A 128 -1.26 13.83 -20.65
CA ARG A 128 -1.77 12.47 -20.85
C ARG A 128 -1.65 11.56 -19.62
N TYR A 129 -1.77 12.14 -18.42
CA TYR A 129 -1.90 11.32 -17.21
C TYR A 129 -3.19 10.49 -17.25
N ALA A 130 -3.13 9.26 -16.74
CA ALA A 130 -4.31 8.40 -16.66
C ALA A 130 -5.44 9.07 -15.85
N LYS A 131 -6.70 8.91 -16.27
CA LYS A 131 -7.89 9.47 -15.57
C LYS A 131 -7.90 9.12 -14.09
N ALA A 132 -7.53 7.88 -13.74
CA ALA A 132 -7.41 7.44 -12.34
C ALA A 132 -6.38 8.25 -11.54
N THR A 133 -5.24 8.63 -12.17
CA THR A 133 -4.24 9.50 -11.54
C THR A 133 -4.78 10.89 -11.32
N ILE A 134 -5.46 11.48 -12.30
CA ILE A 134 -6.07 12.82 -12.18
C ILE A 134 -7.15 12.82 -11.10
N SER A 135 -8.00 11.79 -11.05
CA SER A 135 -9.03 11.63 -10.04
C SER A 135 -8.44 11.50 -8.63
N ARG A 136 -7.37 10.70 -8.45
CA ARG A 136 -6.66 10.59 -7.19
C ARG A 136 -6.01 11.91 -6.78
N THR A 137 -5.36 12.61 -7.71
CA THR A 137 -4.77 13.93 -7.45
C THR A 137 -5.83 14.94 -7.02
N ALA A 138 -7.01 14.95 -7.65
CA ALA A 138 -8.10 15.80 -7.20
C ALA A 138 -8.58 15.45 -5.78
N ALA A 139 -8.60 14.16 -5.42
CA ALA A 139 -8.91 13.73 -4.05
C ALA A 139 -7.84 14.20 -3.05
N SER A 140 -6.56 14.12 -3.41
CA SER A 140 -5.44 14.61 -2.61
C SER A 140 -5.54 16.12 -2.37
N LEU A 141 -5.84 16.90 -3.43
CA LEU A 141 -6.04 18.36 -3.34
C LEU A 141 -7.22 18.72 -2.45
N ARG A 142 -8.37 18.03 -2.57
CA ARG A 142 -9.52 18.24 -1.68
C ARG A 142 -9.19 17.95 -0.22
N SER A 143 -8.47 16.87 0.04
CA SER A 143 -8.01 16.51 1.38
C SER A 143 -7.11 17.58 1.99
N TYR A 144 -6.16 18.09 1.19
CA TYR A 144 -5.22 19.10 1.61
C TYR A 144 -5.88 20.47 1.84
N PHE A 145 -6.63 21.00 0.87
CA PHE A 145 -7.26 22.31 1.00
C PHE A 145 -8.39 22.32 2.04
N GLY A 146 -9.12 21.23 2.19
CA GLY A 146 -10.06 21.04 3.30
C GLY A 146 -9.37 21.04 4.66
N TRP A 147 -8.15 20.48 4.77
CA TRP A 147 -7.33 20.57 5.97
C TRP A 147 -6.83 22.02 6.20
N CYS A 148 -6.34 22.72 5.17
CA CYS A 148 -5.93 24.13 5.24
C CYS A 148 -7.08 25.03 5.73
N ALA A 149 -8.29 24.82 5.21
CA ALA A 149 -9.47 25.61 5.63
C ALA A 149 -9.83 25.36 7.10
N ARG A 150 -9.81 24.11 7.56
CA ARG A 150 -10.04 23.79 8.99
C ARG A 150 -9.01 24.40 9.93
N ARG A 151 -7.78 24.62 9.46
CA ARG A 151 -6.71 25.27 10.23
C ARG A 151 -6.69 26.80 10.10
N GLY A 152 -7.54 27.37 9.24
CA GLY A 152 -7.54 28.80 8.97
C GLY A 152 -6.37 29.28 8.11
N VAL A 153 -5.61 28.37 7.47
CA VAL A 153 -4.52 28.71 6.54
C VAL A 153 -5.07 29.34 5.25
N VAL A 154 -6.27 28.92 4.85
CA VAL A 154 -7.06 29.55 3.77
C VAL A 154 -8.42 29.97 4.30
N ALA A 155 -8.94 31.11 3.85
CA ALA A 155 -10.24 31.64 4.30
C ALA A 155 -11.41 30.74 3.86
N GLN A 156 -11.32 30.17 2.65
CA GLN A 156 -12.29 29.25 2.09
C GLN A 156 -11.56 28.13 1.35
N ASP A 157 -12.15 26.92 1.35
CA ASP A 157 -11.60 25.79 0.61
C ASP A 157 -11.80 25.98 -0.91
N PRO A 158 -10.73 26.24 -1.70
CA PRO A 158 -10.84 26.44 -3.14
C PRO A 158 -11.18 25.16 -3.91
N SER A 159 -11.13 24.01 -3.25
CA SER A 159 -11.35 22.70 -3.87
C SER A 159 -12.79 22.20 -3.82
N LEU A 160 -13.71 22.91 -3.14
CA LEU A 160 -15.11 22.50 -2.97
C LEU A 160 -15.83 22.19 -4.29
N ARG A 161 -15.55 22.94 -5.35
CA ARG A 161 -16.13 22.75 -6.69
C ARG A 161 -15.18 22.10 -7.68
N LEU A 162 -14.12 21.42 -7.18
CA LEU A 162 -13.15 20.75 -8.04
C LEU A 162 -13.76 19.44 -8.54
N SER A 163 -14.07 19.38 -9.83
CA SER A 163 -14.50 18.14 -10.51
C SER A 163 -13.29 17.40 -11.09
N ALA A 164 -13.32 16.09 -11.05
CA ALA A 164 -12.33 15.24 -11.65
C ALA A 164 -13.01 14.25 -12.62
N PRO A 165 -12.31 13.82 -13.69
CA PRO A 165 -12.87 12.83 -14.59
C PRO A 165 -13.12 11.55 -13.82
N SER A 166 -14.28 10.92 -14.06
CA SER A 166 -14.54 9.58 -13.56
C SER A 166 -13.53 8.61 -14.17
N PRO A 167 -12.93 7.73 -13.37
CA PRO A 167 -12.12 6.66 -13.92
C PRO A 167 -12.94 5.85 -14.91
N ASP A 168 -12.31 5.37 -15.98
CA ASP A 168 -12.98 4.47 -16.90
C ASP A 168 -13.38 3.21 -16.13
N SER A 169 -14.68 2.97 -15.99
CA SER A 169 -15.23 1.78 -15.37
C SER A 169 -15.12 0.60 -16.35
N ARG A 170 -13.89 0.16 -16.61
CA ARG A 170 -13.70 -1.12 -17.28
C ARG A 170 -13.96 -2.20 -16.23
N LEU A 171 -14.94 -3.07 -16.50
CA LEU A 171 -15.10 -4.28 -15.71
C LEU A 171 -13.76 -5.03 -15.71
N PRO A 172 -13.28 -5.46 -14.52
CA PRO A 172 -12.06 -6.25 -14.46
C PRO A 172 -12.25 -7.49 -15.34
N ARG A 173 -11.23 -7.81 -16.14
CA ARG A 173 -11.23 -9.02 -16.95
C ARG A 173 -11.18 -10.23 -16.02
N VAL A 174 -12.11 -11.14 -16.19
CA VAL A 174 -12.07 -12.48 -15.60
C VAL A 174 -11.23 -13.37 -16.51
N LEU A 175 -10.28 -14.11 -15.94
CA LEU A 175 -9.50 -15.09 -16.68
C LEU A 175 -10.36 -16.34 -16.92
N GLY A 176 -10.38 -16.81 -18.17
CA GLY A 176 -10.98 -18.09 -18.50
C GLY A 176 -10.15 -19.27 -17.92
N HIS A 177 -10.78 -20.45 -17.80
CA HIS A 177 -10.12 -21.64 -17.23
C HIS A 177 -8.77 -21.95 -17.91
N ALA A 178 -8.74 -21.97 -19.24
CA ALA A 178 -7.51 -22.26 -20.00
C ALA A 178 -6.40 -21.16 -19.83
N GLU A 179 -6.77 -19.91 -19.60
CA GLU A 179 -5.81 -18.83 -19.30
C GLU A 179 -5.26 -18.97 -17.89
N LEU A 180 -6.13 -19.36 -16.97
CA LEU A 180 -5.78 -19.57 -15.56
C LEU A 180 -4.87 -20.80 -15.40
N GLU A 181 -5.19 -21.93 -16.03
CA GLU A 181 -4.35 -23.14 -16.04
C GLU A 181 -2.95 -22.81 -16.56
N ARG A 182 -2.86 -22.11 -17.69
CA ARG A 182 -1.56 -21.68 -18.23
C ARG A 182 -0.80 -20.77 -17.28
N LEU A 183 -1.48 -19.89 -16.56
CA LEU A 183 -0.84 -19.02 -15.58
C LEU A 183 -0.29 -19.79 -14.39
N LEU A 184 -1.04 -20.79 -13.90
CA LEU A 184 -0.69 -21.57 -12.72
C LEU A 184 0.30 -22.70 -13.02
N GLU A 185 0.22 -23.32 -14.18
CA GLU A 185 0.95 -24.55 -14.54
C GLU A 185 2.14 -24.33 -15.48
N SER A 186 2.24 -23.14 -16.12
CA SER A 186 3.38 -22.88 -17.01
C SER A 186 4.65 -22.66 -16.20
N PRO A 187 5.70 -23.49 -16.39
CA PRO A 187 7.03 -23.13 -15.92
C PRO A 187 7.43 -21.78 -16.53
N SER A 188 8.24 -20.99 -15.83
CA SER A 188 8.74 -19.72 -16.35
C SER A 188 9.44 -19.95 -17.67
N VAL A 189 8.81 -19.60 -18.80
CA VAL A 189 9.47 -19.65 -20.11
C VAL A 189 10.61 -18.65 -20.06
N PRO A 190 11.86 -19.02 -20.27
CA PRO A 190 12.92 -18.06 -20.44
C PRO A 190 12.56 -17.24 -21.69
N THR A 191 12.21 -15.99 -21.51
CA THR A 191 12.00 -15.05 -22.62
C THR A 191 13.34 -14.83 -23.28
N VAL A 192 13.57 -15.57 -24.36
CA VAL A 192 14.62 -15.27 -25.36
C VAL A 192 13.99 -14.26 -26.32
N ASP A 193 13.74 -13.06 -25.82
CA ASP A 193 13.32 -11.95 -26.68
C ASP A 193 14.46 -10.96 -26.81
N GLY A 194 15.11 -11.07 -27.97
CA GLY A 194 15.99 -10.03 -28.51
C GLY A 194 15.20 -8.78 -28.93
N SER A 195 14.48 -8.13 -28.05
CA SER A 195 14.01 -6.76 -28.22
C SER A 195 14.55 -5.91 -27.07
N ALA A 196 15.50 -5.04 -27.40
CA ALA A 196 16.10 -4.05 -26.53
C ALA A 196 15.04 -3.04 -26.04
N GLY A 197 14.24 -3.45 -25.07
CA GLY A 197 13.48 -2.56 -24.20
C GLY A 197 14.28 -2.42 -22.91
N THR A 198 14.65 -1.20 -22.53
CA THR A 198 15.38 -0.84 -21.32
C THR A 198 14.79 -1.49 -20.08
N ALA A 199 15.13 -2.76 -19.88
CA ALA A 199 14.93 -3.46 -18.61
C ALA A 199 15.91 -2.86 -17.63
N GLY A 200 15.41 -2.16 -16.62
CA GLY A 200 16.21 -1.69 -15.50
C GLY A 200 17.01 -2.87 -14.94
N SER A 201 18.33 -2.72 -14.99
CA SER A 201 19.37 -3.69 -14.65
C SER A 201 19.44 -4.01 -13.14
N ASP A 202 18.31 -4.14 -12.46
CA ASP A 202 18.27 -4.27 -11.02
C ASP A 202 18.22 -5.72 -10.50
N ASP A 203 18.18 -6.73 -11.38
CA ASP A 203 18.06 -8.13 -10.97
C ASP A 203 19.39 -8.93 -10.94
N VAL A 204 20.53 -8.27 -11.22
CA VAL A 204 21.83 -8.97 -11.30
C VAL A 204 22.90 -8.25 -10.49
N ALA A 205 22.86 -8.37 -9.17
CA ALA A 205 24.05 -8.20 -8.33
C ALA A 205 23.79 -8.69 -6.90
N GLY A 206 24.25 -9.87 -6.58
CA GLY A 206 24.23 -10.43 -5.22
C GLY A 206 24.41 -11.93 -5.26
N GLY A 207 25.69 -12.41 -5.14
CA GLY A 207 26.10 -13.79 -5.29
C GLY A 207 25.44 -14.76 -4.32
N GLY A 208 24.33 -15.33 -4.75
CA GLY A 208 23.77 -16.56 -4.24
C GLY A 208 23.17 -17.25 -5.44
N THR A 209 23.54 -18.50 -5.69
CA THR A 209 23.02 -19.36 -6.75
C THR A 209 21.54 -19.65 -6.52
N THR A 210 20.69 -18.64 -6.67
CA THR A 210 19.25 -18.81 -6.72
C THR A 210 18.90 -19.36 -8.10
N GLY A 211 18.96 -20.69 -8.24
CA GLY A 211 18.67 -21.35 -9.49
C GLY A 211 17.27 -21.02 -10.01
N PRO A 212 17.02 -21.17 -11.31
CA PRO A 212 15.71 -20.96 -11.93
C PRO A 212 14.60 -21.71 -11.17
N LEU A 213 14.89 -22.90 -10.70
CA LEU A 213 13.97 -23.77 -9.98
C LEU A 213 13.40 -23.15 -8.69
N ALA A 214 14.21 -22.49 -7.87
CA ALA A 214 13.71 -21.92 -6.61
C ALA A 214 12.78 -20.73 -6.84
N ARG A 215 13.01 -19.94 -7.90
CA ARG A 215 12.12 -18.86 -8.31
C ARG A 215 10.79 -19.39 -8.82
N ASP A 216 10.81 -20.48 -9.57
CA ASP A 216 9.61 -21.07 -10.13
C ASP A 216 8.73 -21.66 -9.03
N VAL A 217 9.31 -22.40 -8.08
CA VAL A 217 8.59 -22.92 -6.90
C VAL A 217 7.98 -21.77 -6.07
N ARG A 218 8.70 -20.65 -5.91
CA ARG A 218 8.14 -19.46 -5.26
C ARG A 218 6.95 -18.90 -6.04
N ASP A 219 7.10 -18.76 -7.35
CA ASP A 219 6.08 -18.15 -8.22
C ASP A 219 4.82 -19.01 -8.24
N ASP A 220 4.97 -20.34 -8.26
CA ASP A 220 3.84 -21.28 -8.14
C ASP A 220 3.11 -21.08 -6.81
N ALA A 221 3.82 -21.07 -5.69
CA ALA A 221 3.22 -20.86 -4.38
C ALA A 221 2.54 -19.48 -4.24
N VAL A 222 3.12 -18.41 -4.82
CA VAL A 222 2.54 -17.06 -4.85
C VAL A 222 1.26 -17.04 -5.66
N LEU A 223 1.24 -17.65 -6.84
CA LEU A 223 0.08 -17.63 -7.75
C LEU A 223 -1.06 -18.50 -7.21
N GLU A 224 -0.75 -19.71 -6.72
CA GLU A 224 -1.73 -20.61 -6.08
C GLU A 224 -2.37 -19.93 -4.86
N LEU A 225 -1.57 -19.26 -4.04
CA LEU A 225 -2.08 -18.59 -2.86
C LEU A 225 -2.95 -17.36 -3.21
N LEU A 226 -2.57 -16.57 -4.23
CA LEU A 226 -3.36 -15.42 -4.70
C LEU A 226 -4.71 -15.85 -5.27
N TYR A 227 -4.71 -16.86 -6.14
CA TYR A 227 -5.92 -17.33 -6.77
C TYR A 227 -6.74 -18.18 -5.80
N GLY A 228 -6.14 -19.14 -5.11
CA GLY A 228 -6.83 -20.08 -4.24
C GLY A 228 -7.52 -19.43 -3.03
N SER A 229 -6.98 -18.36 -2.50
CA SER A 229 -7.57 -17.67 -1.34
C SER A 229 -8.28 -16.35 -1.69
N GLY A 230 -8.07 -15.82 -2.88
CA GLY A 230 -8.56 -14.51 -3.27
C GLY A 230 -8.06 -13.36 -2.40
N MET A 231 -6.96 -13.53 -1.63
CA MET A 231 -6.40 -12.48 -0.76
C MET A 231 -5.89 -11.28 -1.56
N ARG A 232 -5.71 -10.14 -0.88
CA ARG A 232 -5.11 -8.96 -1.52
C ARG A 232 -3.59 -9.13 -1.64
N VAL A 233 -3.00 -8.58 -2.70
CA VAL A 233 -1.55 -8.61 -2.90
C VAL A 233 -0.76 -8.05 -1.70
N ALA A 234 -1.27 -7.02 -1.04
CA ALA A 234 -0.62 -6.46 0.15
C ALA A 234 -0.68 -7.42 1.36
N GLU A 235 -1.75 -8.18 1.48
CA GLU A 235 -1.91 -9.22 2.51
C GLU A 235 -0.90 -10.35 2.27
N LEU A 236 -0.78 -10.84 1.02
CA LEU A 236 0.22 -11.85 0.64
C LEU A 236 1.65 -11.37 0.94
N CYS A 237 1.98 -10.14 0.57
CA CYS A 237 3.32 -9.57 0.84
C CYS A 237 3.62 -9.43 2.33
N GLY A 238 2.59 -9.31 3.16
CA GLY A 238 2.71 -9.19 4.61
C GLY A 238 2.85 -10.50 5.36
N LEU A 239 2.61 -11.65 4.72
CA LEU A 239 2.61 -12.95 5.39
C LEU A 239 3.97 -13.33 5.97
N ASP A 240 3.91 -13.89 7.16
CA ASP A 240 4.99 -14.59 7.81
C ASP A 240 4.75 -16.13 7.77
N VAL A 241 5.79 -16.89 8.03
CA VAL A 241 5.68 -18.37 8.06
C VAL A 241 4.69 -18.80 9.15
N ASP A 242 4.69 -18.11 10.28
CA ASP A 242 3.83 -18.39 11.43
C ASP A 242 2.34 -18.11 11.17
N ASP A 243 2.00 -17.41 10.08
CA ASP A 243 0.61 -17.17 9.66
C ASP A 243 -0.03 -18.41 9.02
N LEU A 244 0.76 -19.44 8.69
CA LEU A 244 0.32 -20.65 8.00
C LEU A 244 -0.14 -21.72 8.98
N GLN A 245 -1.32 -22.28 8.75
CA GLN A 245 -1.85 -23.49 9.41
C GLN A 245 -2.22 -24.50 8.30
N LEU A 246 -1.19 -25.06 7.64
CA LEU A 246 -1.37 -25.87 6.44
C LEU A 246 -2.06 -27.21 6.73
N ASP A 247 -1.90 -27.75 7.94
CA ASP A 247 -2.63 -28.91 8.45
C ASP A 247 -4.15 -28.69 8.48
N LYS A 248 -4.60 -27.43 8.59
CA LYS A 248 -6.00 -27.05 8.61
C LYS A 248 -6.48 -26.42 7.30
N GLY A 249 -5.59 -26.26 6.31
CA GLY A 249 -5.91 -25.54 5.07
C GLY A 249 -6.27 -24.07 5.30
N VAL A 250 -5.60 -23.39 6.25
CA VAL A 250 -5.93 -22.02 6.66
C VAL A 250 -4.69 -21.14 6.70
N VAL A 251 -4.84 -19.89 6.25
CA VAL A 251 -3.82 -18.84 6.37
C VAL A 251 -4.43 -17.64 7.08
N THR A 252 -3.71 -17.09 8.06
CA THR A 252 -4.11 -15.87 8.77
C THR A 252 -3.57 -14.64 8.04
N VAL A 253 -4.44 -13.75 7.60
CA VAL A 253 -4.05 -12.51 6.90
C VAL A 253 -4.39 -11.28 7.73
N THR A 254 -3.50 -10.29 7.72
CA THR A 254 -3.69 -9.00 8.37
C THR A 254 -4.13 -7.95 7.33
N GLY A 255 -5.36 -7.47 7.49
CA GLY A 255 -5.96 -6.46 6.60
C GLY A 255 -5.80 -5.02 7.08
N LYS A 256 -6.55 -4.11 6.47
CA LYS A 256 -6.56 -2.68 6.82
C LYS A 256 -6.96 -2.48 8.29
N GLY A 257 -6.19 -1.69 9.02
CA GLY A 257 -6.42 -1.40 10.44
C GLY A 257 -6.01 -2.55 11.36
N SER A 258 -5.03 -3.37 10.96
CA SER A 258 -4.51 -4.51 11.73
C SER A 258 -5.57 -5.57 12.09
N LYS A 259 -6.69 -5.60 11.36
CA LYS A 259 -7.70 -6.63 11.54
C LYS A 259 -7.24 -7.93 10.90
N GLN A 260 -7.20 -8.99 11.69
CA GLN A 260 -6.87 -10.33 11.21
C GLN A 260 -8.11 -11.09 10.78
N ARG A 261 -7.95 -11.90 9.73
CA ARG A 261 -8.95 -12.88 9.31
C ARG A 261 -8.27 -14.15 8.82
N GLN A 262 -8.96 -15.24 8.87
CA GLN A 262 -8.54 -16.52 8.28
C GLN A 262 -9.07 -16.61 6.85
N VAL A 263 -8.23 -17.08 5.93
CA VAL A 263 -8.59 -17.44 4.56
C VAL A 263 -8.35 -18.92 4.35
N LEU A 264 -9.21 -19.56 3.57
CA LEU A 264 -9.08 -20.96 3.21
C LEU A 264 -8.11 -21.11 2.04
N VAL A 265 -7.39 -22.22 2.02
CA VAL A 265 -6.53 -22.63 0.90
C VAL A 265 -6.81 -24.09 0.57
N HIS A 266 -6.76 -24.43 -0.71
CA HIS A 266 -7.01 -25.79 -1.21
C HIS A 266 -5.71 -26.62 -1.22
N ASP A 267 -5.85 -27.93 -1.43
CA ASP A 267 -4.73 -28.90 -1.33
C ASP A 267 -3.58 -28.61 -2.30
N THR A 268 -3.87 -28.15 -3.53
CA THR A 268 -2.83 -27.76 -4.49
C THR A 268 -2.01 -26.58 -3.98
N CYS A 269 -2.67 -25.58 -3.36
CA CYS A 269 -1.97 -24.45 -2.73
C CYS A 269 -1.12 -24.91 -1.55
N VAL A 270 -1.63 -25.82 -0.70
CA VAL A 270 -0.90 -26.41 0.43
C VAL A 270 0.34 -27.14 -0.09
N THR A 271 0.21 -27.94 -1.15
CA THR A 271 1.33 -28.64 -1.78
C THR A 271 2.40 -27.67 -2.31
N ALA A 272 1.99 -26.60 -3.00
CA ALA A 272 2.91 -25.57 -3.51
C ALA A 272 3.64 -24.85 -2.37
N LEU A 273 2.95 -24.56 -1.26
CA LEU A 273 3.54 -23.94 -0.07
C LEU A 273 4.53 -24.90 0.63
N HIS A 274 4.22 -26.19 0.74
CA HIS A 274 5.16 -27.18 1.26
C HIS A 274 6.42 -27.27 0.39
N ALA A 275 6.29 -27.32 -0.94
CA ALA A 275 7.42 -27.34 -1.86
C ALA A 275 8.28 -26.07 -1.71
N TRP A 276 7.67 -24.91 -1.52
CA TRP A 276 8.37 -23.66 -1.24
C TRP A 276 9.15 -23.69 0.07
N LEU A 277 8.54 -24.17 1.15
CA LEU A 277 9.13 -24.23 2.49
C LEU A 277 10.23 -25.29 2.61
N ALA A 278 10.15 -26.39 1.84
CA ALA A 278 11.06 -27.54 1.92
C ALA A 278 12.52 -27.28 1.51
N GLY A 279 12.88 -26.03 1.14
CA GLY A 279 14.27 -25.68 0.81
C GLY A 279 14.40 -24.48 -0.12
N SER A 280 13.46 -24.30 -1.06
CA SER A 280 13.51 -23.20 -2.01
C SER A 280 13.49 -21.82 -1.32
N ARG A 281 12.74 -21.68 -0.23
CA ARG A 281 12.72 -20.46 0.58
C ARG A 281 14.08 -20.14 1.18
N THR A 282 14.74 -21.14 1.74
CA THR A 282 16.05 -20.96 2.38
C THR A 282 17.12 -20.61 1.34
N SER A 283 17.07 -21.20 0.14
CA SER A 283 18.02 -20.90 -0.94
C SER A 283 17.87 -19.46 -1.48
N MET A 284 16.71 -18.86 -1.33
CA MET A 284 16.47 -17.46 -1.70
C MET A 284 16.71 -16.46 -0.56
N ALA A 285 16.99 -16.92 0.64
CA ALA A 285 17.28 -16.07 1.78
C ALA A 285 18.72 -15.49 1.66
N ALA A 286 18.89 -14.23 2.03
CA ALA A 286 20.18 -13.58 2.24
C ALA A 286 20.42 -13.39 3.74
N ALA A 287 21.65 -13.12 4.15
CA ALA A 287 22.00 -12.88 5.56
C ALA A 287 21.16 -11.76 6.24
N THR A 288 20.66 -10.82 5.43
CA THR A 288 19.82 -9.70 5.90
C THR A 288 18.33 -9.92 5.70
N SER A 289 17.91 -11.12 5.29
CA SER A 289 16.50 -11.45 5.06
C SER A 289 15.73 -11.45 6.39
N PRO A 290 14.50 -10.89 6.43
CA PRO A 290 13.64 -11.03 7.60
C PRO A 290 13.22 -12.50 7.77
N SER A 291 13.66 -13.14 8.85
CA SER A 291 13.50 -14.59 9.09
C SER A 291 12.03 -15.06 9.06
N GLY A 292 11.10 -14.23 9.53
CA GLY A 292 9.67 -14.56 9.53
C GLY A 292 9.00 -14.44 8.16
N ALA A 293 9.54 -13.66 7.21
CA ALA A 293 8.83 -13.43 5.95
C ALA A 293 8.58 -14.73 5.17
N LEU A 294 7.34 -14.93 4.73
CA LEU A 294 6.99 -16.12 3.96
C LEU A 294 7.69 -16.13 2.59
N PHE A 295 7.65 -15.02 1.86
CA PHE A 295 8.24 -14.95 0.51
C PHE A 295 9.36 -13.93 0.40
N TYR A 296 10.38 -14.30 -0.35
CA TYR A 296 11.52 -13.44 -0.70
C TYR A 296 11.54 -13.08 -2.18
N ASN A 297 12.04 -11.89 -2.49
CA ASN A 297 12.38 -11.52 -3.86
C ASN A 297 13.79 -12.03 -4.23
N GLY A 298 14.24 -11.78 -5.49
CA GLY A 298 15.56 -12.23 -5.96
C GLY A 298 16.76 -11.66 -5.19
N ARG A 299 16.54 -10.65 -4.31
CA ARG A 299 17.59 -10.03 -3.46
C ARG A 299 17.51 -10.50 -2.00
N GLY A 300 16.73 -11.52 -1.69
CA GLY A 300 16.50 -11.98 -0.33
C GLY A 300 15.67 -11.02 0.55
N LYS A 301 15.11 -9.94 0.01
CA LYS A 301 14.20 -9.06 0.76
C LYS A 301 12.78 -9.63 0.73
N ARG A 302 11.95 -9.24 1.72
CA ARG A 302 10.52 -9.57 1.70
C ARG A 302 9.90 -9.19 0.34
N LEU A 303 9.12 -10.11 -0.23
CA LEU A 303 8.44 -9.92 -1.51
C LEU A 303 7.51 -8.70 -1.45
N GLY A 304 7.58 -7.84 -2.45
CA GLY A 304 6.76 -6.63 -2.54
C GLY A 304 5.68 -6.72 -3.62
N SER A 305 4.68 -5.84 -3.57
CA SER A 305 3.59 -5.82 -4.55
C SER A 305 4.07 -5.63 -6.01
N ARG A 306 5.22 -4.97 -6.23
CA ARG A 306 5.84 -4.86 -7.55
C ARG A 306 6.41 -6.19 -8.03
N ASP A 307 7.02 -6.95 -7.12
CA ASP A 307 7.60 -8.26 -7.44
C ASP A 307 6.48 -9.24 -7.80
N VAL A 308 5.38 -9.24 -7.02
CA VAL A 308 4.19 -10.04 -7.33
C VAL A 308 3.61 -9.67 -8.71
N ARG A 309 3.55 -8.38 -9.04
CA ARG A 309 3.08 -7.95 -10.37
C ARG A 309 3.97 -8.48 -11.47
N ARG A 310 5.32 -8.41 -11.32
CA ARG A 310 6.28 -8.99 -12.28
C ARG A 310 6.12 -10.50 -12.41
N ILE A 311 5.80 -11.22 -11.33
CA ILE A 311 5.51 -12.66 -11.37
C ILE A 311 4.27 -12.89 -12.25
N VAL A 312 3.18 -12.20 -11.97
CA VAL A 312 1.92 -12.32 -12.75
C VAL A 312 2.16 -11.95 -14.22
N ASP A 313 2.84 -10.83 -14.51
CA ASP A 313 3.12 -10.37 -15.88
C ASP A 313 3.98 -11.38 -16.66
N ARG A 314 4.93 -12.07 -16.00
CA ARG A 314 5.79 -13.08 -16.63
C ARG A 314 5.06 -14.40 -16.92
N ARG A 315 4.19 -14.82 -16.01
CA ARG A 315 3.50 -16.12 -16.07
C ARG A 315 2.20 -16.07 -16.89
N SER A 316 1.59 -14.91 -16.98
CA SER A 316 0.30 -14.79 -17.64
C SER A 316 0.44 -14.73 -19.16
N PRO A 317 -0.33 -15.55 -19.89
CA PRO A 317 -0.36 -15.50 -21.35
C PRO A 317 -1.04 -14.25 -21.88
N VAL A 318 -1.74 -13.50 -21.03
CA VAL A 318 -2.48 -12.28 -21.38
C VAL A 318 -2.22 -11.19 -20.35
N PRO A 319 -2.27 -9.90 -20.74
CA PRO A 319 -2.09 -8.80 -19.78
C PRO A 319 -3.07 -8.90 -18.62
N THR A 320 -2.56 -9.12 -17.43
CA THR A 320 -3.36 -9.24 -16.22
C THR A 320 -2.66 -8.62 -15.00
N HIS A 321 -3.30 -8.66 -13.84
CA HIS A 321 -2.75 -8.10 -12.61
C HIS A 321 -3.34 -8.81 -11.37
N PRO A 322 -2.71 -8.71 -10.19
CA PRO A 322 -3.18 -9.44 -9.00
C PRO A 322 -4.65 -9.19 -8.60
N HIS A 323 -5.18 -8.02 -8.86
CA HIS A 323 -6.61 -7.75 -8.63
C HIS A 323 -7.53 -8.54 -9.56
N ALA A 324 -7.09 -8.81 -10.81
CA ALA A 324 -7.86 -9.63 -11.73
C ALA A 324 -7.95 -11.08 -11.23
N LEU A 325 -6.86 -11.64 -10.64
CA LEU A 325 -6.89 -12.98 -10.02
C LEU A 325 -7.91 -13.06 -8.89
N ARG A 326 -7.94 -12.07 -8.02
CA ARG A 326 -8.96 -12.01 -6.95
C ARG A 326 -10.38 -11.88 -7.51
N HIS A 327 -10.58 -11.13 -8.58
CA HIS A 327 -11.87 -11.03 -9.23
C HIS A 327 -12.26 -12.34 -9.92
N THR A 328 -11.32 -12.99 -10.59
CA THR A 328 -11.50 -14.32 -11.19
C THR A 328 -11.88 -15.36 -10.11
N PHE A 329 -11.20 -15.38 -8.96
CA PHE A 329 -11.57 -16.20 -7.82
C PHE A 329 -13.04 -15.98 -7.40
N ALA A 330 -13.44 -14.71 -7.21
CA ALA A 330 -14.81 -14.38 -6.83
C ALA A 330 -15.83 -14.85 -7.86
N THR A 331 -15.56 -14.63 -9.15
CA THR A 331 -16.45 -15.01 -10.25
C THR A 331 -16.56 -16.53 -10.36
N HIS A 332 -15.45 -17.26 -10.29
CA HIS A 332 -15.47 -18.71 -10.38
C HIS A 332 -16.23 -19.37 -9.22
N LEU A 333 -16.14 -18.82 -8.01
CA LEU A 333 -16.97 -19.29 -6.89
C LEU A 333 -18.47 -19.05 -7.15
N LEU A 334 -18.83 -17.88 -7.68
CA LEU A 334 -20.23 -17.58 -8.04
C LEU A 334 -20.73 -18.48 -9.17
N ASP A 335 -19.92 -18.69 -10.21
CA ASP A 335 -20.25 -19.59 -11.33
C ASP A 335 -20.34 -21.05 -10.86
N GLY A 336 -19.58 -21.44 -9.85
CA GLY A 336 -19.69 -22.73 -9.17
C GLY A 336 -20.92 -22.86 -8.24
N GLY A 337 -21.76 -21.80 -8.15
CA GLY A 337 -23.00 -21.82 -7.37
C GLY A 337 -22.86 -21.31 -5.92
N ALA A 338 -21.72 -20.70 -5.55
CA ALA A 338 -21.58 -20.08 -4.23
C ALA A 338 -22.52 -18.86 -4.08
N ASP A 339 -23.12 -18.73 -2.91
CA ASP A 339 -23.89 -17.52 -2.57
C ASP A 339 -22.98 -16.28 -2.52
N LEU A 340 -23.46 -15.16 -3.09
CA LEU A 340 -22.73 -13.90 -3.12
C LEU A 340 -22.27 -13.46 -1.72
N ARG A 341 -23.03 -13.74 -0.68
CA ARG A 341 -22.72 -13.39 0.70
C ARG A 341 -21.55 -14.21 1.23
N VAL A 342 -21.52 -15.51 0.92
CA VAL A 342 -20.40 -16.39 1.25
C VAL A 342 -19.12 -15.92 0.57
N VAL A 343 -19.19 -15.55 -0.71
CA VAL A 343 -18.05 -15.00 -1.45
C VAL A 343 -17.56 -13.68 -0.85
N GLN A 344 -18.47 -12.80 -0.43
CA GLN A 344 -18.11 -11.55 0.26
C GLN A 344 -17.41 -11.79 1.59
N GLU A 345 -17.83 -12.77 2.37
CA GLU A 345 -17.18 -13.16 3.64
C GLU A 345 -15.80 -13.75 3.40
N LEU A 346 -15.65 -14.67 2.45
CA LEU A 346 -14.35 -15.23 2.04
C LEU A 346 -13.36 -14.13 1.62
N LEU A 347 -13.85 -13.16 0.88
CA LEU A 347 -13.03 -12.03 0.43
C LEU A 347 -12.74 -11.00 1.55
N GLY A 348 -13.49 -11.00 2.65
CA GLY A 348 -13.35 -10.03 3.74
C GLY A 348 -13.67 -8.61 3.29
N HIS A 349 -14.83 -8.39 2.68
CA HIS A 349 -15.33 -7.07 2.33
C HIS A 349 -15.85 -6.37 3.60
N ALA A 350 -15.15 -5.36 4.10
CA ALA A 350 -15.46 -4.60 5.32
C ALA A 350 -16.63 -3.59 5.16
N SER A 351 -17.32 -3.58 4.04
CA SER A 351 -18.35 -2.59 3.72
C SER A 351 -19.71 -3.23 3.50
N LEU A 352 -20.36 -3.57 4.59
CA LEU A 352 -21.82 -3.45 4.65
C LEU A 352 -22.14 -2.50 5.81
N GLN A 353 -22.47 -1.27 5.47
CA GLN A 353 -23.28 -0.38 6.28
C GLN A 353 -24.68 -1.01 6.38
N THR A 354 -24.79 -2.03 7.20
CA THR A 354 -26.06 -2.43 7.85
C THR A 354 -25.70 -3.44 8.93
N THR A 355 -25.49 -2.92 10.13
CA THR A 355 -25.61 -3.67 11.38
C THR A 355 -27.09 -4.06 11.48
N GLN A 356 -27.49 -5.11 10.82
CA GLN A 356 -28.72 -5.82 11.12
C GLN A 356 -28.42 -7.31 11.15
N VAL A 357 -28.50 -7.83 12.38
CA VAL A 357 -28.73 -9.21 12.79
C VAL A 357 -28.82 -10.20 11.63
N TYR A 358 -27.68 -10.76 11.21
CA TYR A 358 -27.66 -11.95 10.40
C TYR A 358 -26.62 -12.93 10.97
N THR A 359 -27.13 -14.10 11.27
CA THR A 359 -26.40 -15.28 11.71
C THR A 359 -25.09 -15.44 10.96
N HIS A 360 -23.98 -15.49 11.70
CA HIS A 360 -22.67 -15.82 11.19
C HIS A 360 -22.78 -17.10 10.34
N VAL A 361 -22.34 -17.04 9.07
CA VAL A 361 -22.13 -18.26 8.28
C VAL A 361 -21.09 -19.07 9.05
N SER A 362 -21.40 -20.32 9.40
CA SER A 362 -20.48 -21.15 10.16
C SER A 362 -19.21 -21.41 9.34
N LYS A 363 -18.08 -21.60 10.05
CA LYS A 363 -16.81 -21.93 9.38
C LYS A 363 -16.90 -23.22 8.54
N GLU A 364 -17.72 -24.16 9.00
CA GLU A 364 -18.00 -25.43 8.31
C GLU A 364 -18.72 -25.18 6.99
N ARG A 365 -19.71 -24.28 6.97
CA ARG A 365 -20.44 -23.90 5.75
C ARG A 365 -19.53 -23.16 4.76
N LEU A 366 -18.66 -22.27 5.24
CA LEU A 366 -17.67 -21.61 4.37
C LEU A 366 -16.73 -22.61 3.72
N ARG A 367 -16.25 -23.61 4.48
CA ARG A 367 -15.42 -24.70 3.95
C ARG A 367 -16.18 -25.56 2.94
N SER A 368 -17.37 -26.00 3.28
CA SER A 368 -18.20 -26.84 2.40
C SER A 368 -18.50 -26.13 1.07
N VAL A 369 -18.87 -24.85 1.11
CA VAL A 369 -19.10 -24.08 -0.12
C VAL A 369 -17.79 -23.92 -0.89
N TYR A 370 -16.71 -23.55 -0.24
CA TYR A 370 -15.39 -23.39 -0.89
C TYR A 370 -14.95 -24.69 -1.59
N SER A 371 -15.00 -25.83 -0.90
CA SER A 371 -14.62 -27.13 -1.48
C SER A 371 -15.56 -27.61 -2.59
N GLY A 372 -16.82 -27.21 -2.56
CA GLY A 372 -17.80 -27.60 -3.59
C GLY A 372 -17.84 -26.69 -4.82
N THR A 373 -17.29 -25.47 -4.74
CA THR A 373 -17.44 -24.47 -5.80
C THR A 373 -16.12 -23.95 -6.36
N HIS A 374 -15.00 -24.12 -5.64
CA HIS A 374 -13.71 -23.67 -6.13
C HIS A 374 -13.12 -24.67 -7.14
N PRO A 375 -12.72 -24.25 -8.36
CA PRO A 375 -12.27 -25.16 -9.42
C PRO A 375 -11.03 -26.01 -9.10
N ARG A 376 -10.28 -25.65 -8.08
CA ARG A 376 -9.04 -26.34 -7.66
C ARG A 376 -9.12 -26.87 -6.21
N ALA A 377 -10.27 -26.85 -5.58
CA ALA A 377 -10.49 -27.43 -4.26
C ALA A 377 -10.73 -28.93 -4.32
#